data_4f2376c955eb356562b60579dc1f43ac
#
_entry.id   4f2376c955eb356562b60579dc1f43ac
#
_cell.length_a   1.000
_cell.length_b   1.000
_cell.length_c   1.000
_cell.angle_alpha   90.00
_cell.angle_beta   90.00
_cell.angle_gamma   90.00
#
_symmetry.space_group_name_H-M   'P 1'
#
loop_
_entity.id
_entity.type
_entity.pdbx_description
1 polymer ?
#
loop_
_entity_poly.entity_id
_entity_poly.type
_entity_poly.pdbx_seq_one_letter_code
_entity_poly.pdbx_strand_id
1 'polypeptide(L)'
;MHKITIKEFQNNIYKELLAVTSDANIETEAILEHITKLKKIQIYSNPETPISNEKIKIAKNIIDRRKNREPLPYIINSWDFYDLTFFLNSDVLIPRPETEILVDTALYWLNSRQNSIQLIADIGTGSGCIGIAIAMHHSSSKIIAVDVSKKALETACRNIHNYNLSKRIHLINGDLLNSIDSKLDLIIANLPYVPNKDLLDLQEEIIKFEPHQALFGGEKGTEIIENLILQSKKYLKKDGCFLIEINPPQANELYEKIVNT
;
A
#
# COMPACT_ATOMS: atom_id res chain seq x y z
N MET A 1 -28.17 12.53 -31.77
CA MET A 1 -27.83 11.49 -30.78
C MET A 1 -27.52 12.19 -29.45
N HIS A 2 -28.23 11.82 -28.40
CA HIS A 2 -27.97 12.34 -27.05
C HIS A 2 -26.59 11.84 -26.62
N LYS A 3 -25.69 12.77 -26.23
CA LYS A 3 -24.35 12.41 -25.69
C LYS A 3 -24.49 12.21 -24.19
N ILE A 4 -24.08 11.07 -23.69
CA ILE A 4 -24.10 10.75 -22.24
C ILE A 4 -23.18 11.75 -21.52
N THR A 5 -23.68 12.38 -20.43
CA THR A 5 -22.92 13.29 -19.59
C THR A 5 -22.12 12.54 -18.53
N ILE A 6 -21.14 13.23 -17.89
CA ILE A 6 -20.38 12.67 -16.75
C ILE A 6 -21.33 12.19 -15.68
N LYS A 7 -22.33 12.98 -15.29
CA LYS A 7 -23.31 12.65 -14.25
C LYS A 7 -24.13 11.39 -14.57
N GLU A 8 -24.64 11.31 -15.78
CA GLU A 8 -25.40 10.13 -16.24
C GLU A 8 -24.52 8.89 -16.24
N PHE A 9 -23.27 9.03 -16.71
CA PHE A 9 -22.32 7.93 -16.78
C PHE A 9 -21.84 7.48 -15.40
N GLN A 10 -21.60 8.42 -14.49
CA GLN A 10 -21.29 8.14 -13.08
C GLN A 10 -22.39 7.26 -12.44
N ASN A 11 -23.66 7.64 -12.62
CA ASN A 11 -24.78 6.86 -12.10
C ASN A 11 -24.86 5.45 -12.71
N ASN A 12 -24.48 5.30 -13.99
CA ASN A 12 -24.46 4.00 -14.64
C ASN A 12 -23.35 3.09 -14.08
N ILE A 13 -22.12 3.62 -13.95
CA ILE A 13 -20.98 2.88 -13.34
C ILE A 13 -21.34 2.46 -11.91
N TYR A 14 -21.83 3.39 -11.11
CA TYR A 14 -22.21 3.13 -9.71
C TYR A 14 -23.20 1.97 -9.58
N LYS A 15 -24.27 1.98 -10.40
CA LYS A 15 -25.28 0.90 -10.39
C LYS A 15 -24.69 -0.46 -10.76
N GLU A 16 -23.75 -0.50 -11.70
CA GLU A 16 -23.10 -1.75 -12.10
C GLU A 16 -22.16 -2.28 -11.01
N LEU A 17 -21.49 -1.39 -10.26
CA LEU A 17 -20.56 -1.76 -9.20
C LEU A 17 -21.24 -2.16 -7.89
N LEU A 18 -22.47 -1.69 -7.60
CA LEU A 18 -23.21 -2.04 -6.38
C LEU A 18 -23.36 -3.55 -6.14
N ALA A 19 -23.40 -4.34 -7.21
CA ALA A 19 -23.49 -5.81 -7.12
C ALA A 19 -22.12 -6.48 -6.92
N VAL A 20 -21.03 -5.72 -6.96
CA VAL A 20 -19.66 -6.23 -6.98
C VAL A 20 -18.89 -5.87 -5.72
N THR A 21 -19.07 -4.64 -5.23
CA THR A 21 -18.29 -4.10 -4.11
C THR A 21 -19.14 -3.23 -3.19
N SER A 22 -18.79 -3.20 -1.88
CA SER A 22 -19.33 -2.24 -0.90
C SER A 22 -18.85 -0.81 -1.19
N ASP A 23 -17.71 -0.66 -1.85
CA ASP A 23 -17.03 0.61 -2.09
C ASP A 23 -17.37 1.22 -3.47
N ALA A 24 -18.57 0.90 -4.00
CA ALA A 24 -19.03 1.29 -5.32
C ALA A 24 -18.89 2.80 -5.61
N ASN A 25 -19.04 3.67 -4.60
CA ASN A 25 -18.83 5.11 -4.76
C ASN A 25 -17.36 5.44 -5.03
N ILE A 26 -16.45 4.91 -4.21
CA ILE A 26 -15.00 5.14 -4.30
C ILE A 26 -14.48 4.61 -5.64
N GLU A 27 -14.87 3.39 -6.00
CA GLU A 27 -14.48 2.79 -7.28
C GLU A 27 -15.04 3.53 -8.49
N THR A 28 -16.28 4.04 -8.42
CA THR A 28 -16.88 4.87 -9.49
C THR A 28 -16.07 6.15 -9.71
N GLU A 29 -15.67 6.83 -8.63
CA GLU A 29 -14.84 8.04 -8.71
C GLU A 29 -13.48 7.72 -9.32
N ALA A 30 -12.82 6.67 -8.85
CA ALA A 30 -11.51 6.26 -9.37
C ALA A 30 -11.56 5.89 -10.87
N ILE A 31 -12.61 5.21 -11.31
CA ILE A 31 -12.82 4.91 -12.74
C ILE A 31 -13.00 6.21 -13.54
N LEU A 32 -13.82 7.14 -13.06
CA LEU A 32 -14.04 8.42 -13.74
C LEU A 32 -12.75 9.24 -13.84
N GLU A 33 -11.98 9.36 -12.75
CA GLU A 33 -10.68 10.04 -12.77
C GLU A 33 -9.73 9.36 -13.76
N HIS A 34 -9.69 8.03 -13.75
CA HIS A 34 -8.83 7.26 -14.64
C HIS A 34 -9.14 7.50 -16.12
N ILE A 35 -10.43 7.44 -16.53
CA ILE A 35 -10.81 7.57 -17.94
C ILE A 35 -10.84 9.02 -18.42
N THR A 36 -11.16 9.97 -17.51
CA THR A 36 -11.25 11.40 -17.88
C THR A 36 -9.92 12.12 -17.76
N LYS A 37 -9.02 11.64 -16.90
CA LYS A 37 -7.79 12.32 -16.46
C LYS A 37 -8.06 13.65 -15.73
N LEU A 38 -9.28 13.82 -15.24
CA LEU A 38 -9.70 14.97 -14.45
C LEU A 38 -9.66 14.59 -12.96
N LYS A 39 -9.32 15.56 -12.11
CA LYS A 39 -9.44 15.39 -10.67
C LYS A 39 -10.91 15.41 -10.23
N LYS A 40 -11.22 14.75 -9.11
CA LYS A 40 -12.55 14.65 -8.51
C LYS A 40 -13.30 16.00 -8.49
N ILE A 41 -12.65 17.07 -8.07
CA ILE A 41 -13.26 18.40 -8.04
C ILE A 41 -13.67 18.88 -9.43
N GLN A 42 -12.90 18.61 -10.47
CA GLN A 42 -13.22 19.01 -11.86
C GLN A 42 -14.39 18.19 -12.42
N ILE A 43 -14.47 16.90 -12.05
CA ILE A 43 -15.58 16.01 -12.43
C ILE A 43 -16.88 16.56 -11.84
N TYR A 44 -16.91 16.87 -10.55
CA TYR A 44 -18.10 17.38 -9.86
C TYR A 44 -18.47 18.81 -10.25
N SER A 45 -17.50 19.62 -10.64
CA SER A 45 -17.77 20.99 -11.10
C SER A 45 -18.36 21.06 -12.52
N ASN A 46 -18.20 19.99 -13.31
CA ASN A 46 -18.64 19.97 -14.72
C ASN A 46 -19.46 18.70 -15.06
N PRO A 47 -20.56 18.45 -14.33
CA PRO A 47 -21.30 17.18 -14.44
C PRO A 47 -21.98 16.96 -15.78
N GLU A 48 -22.30 18.05 -16.50
CA GLU A 48 -22.98 18.01 -17.81
C GLU A 48 -22.00 17.85 -18.99
N THR A 49 -20.69 17.74 -18.73
CA THR A 49 -19.69 17.51 -19.78
C THR A 49 -19.94 16.16 -20.47
N PRO A 50 -20.03 16.10 -21.81
CA PRO A 50 -20.20 14.87 -22.53
C PRO A 50 -18.99 13.95 -22.44
N ILE A 51 -19.23 12.64 -22.29
CA ILE A 51 -18.20 11.60 -22.34
C ILE A 51 -18.11 11.02 -23.76
N SER A 52 -16.89 10.83 -24.24
CA SER A 52 -16.65 10.21 -25.55
C SER A 52 -16.94 8.71 -25.53
N ASN A 53 -17.34 8.17 -26.68
CA ASN A 53 -17.58 6.73 -26.82
C ASN A 53 -16.34 5.88 -26.51
N GLU A 54 -15.16 6.39 -26.76
CA GLU A 54 -13.88 5.74 -26.43
C GLU A 54 -13.74 5.56 -24.91
N LYS A 55 -13.97 6.63 -24.13
CA LYS A 55 -13.93 6.61 -22.66
C LYS A 55 -14.97 5.66 -22.10
N ILE A 56 -16.18 5.64 -22.67
CA ILE A 56 -17.23 4.69 -22.30
C ILE A 56 -16.78 3.24 -22.53
N LYS A 57 -16.11 2.96 -23.66
CA LYS A 57 -15.58 1.62 -23.96
C LYS A 57 -14.49 1.21 -22.96
N ILE A 58 -13.59 2.12 -22.61
CA ILE A 58 -12.54 1.85 -21.59
C ILE A 58 -13.20 1.52 -20.24
N ALA A 59 -14.15 2.35 -19.77
CA ALA A 59 -14.84 2.11 -18.51
C ALA A 59 -15.61 0.77 -18.51
N LYS A 60 -16.28 0.39 -19.59
CA LYS A 60 -16.94 -0.91 -19.70
C LYS A 60 -15.95 -2.07 -19.51
N ASN A 61 -14.79 -2.00 -20.16
CA ASN A 61 -13.75 -3.02 -19.98
C ASN A 61 -13.28 -3.11 -18.52
N ILE A 62 -13.09 -1.95 -17.84
CA ILE A 62 -12.75 -1.91 -16.42
C ILE A 62 -13.85 -2.58 -15.58
N ILE A 63 -15.10 -2.23 -15.80
CA ILE A 63 -16.25 -2.79 -15.09
C ILE A 63 -16.38 -4.30 -15.32
N ASP A 64 -16.19 -4.77 -16.54
CA ASP A 64 -16.25 -6.20 -16.86
C ASP A 64 -15.17 -6.99 -16.14
N ARG A 65 -13.93 -6.47 -16.06
CA ARG A 65 -12.86 -7.06 -15.26
C ARG A 65 -13.19 -7.04 -13.77
N ARG A 66 -13.73 -5.92 -13.27
CA ARG A 66 -14.14 -5.78 -11.86
C ARG A 66 -15.24 -6.75 -11.48
N LYS A 67 -16.20 -7.01 -12.38
CA LYS A 67 -17.24 -8.06 -12.21
C LYS A 67 -16.66 -9.47 -12.11
N ASN A 68 -15.49 -9.71 -12.71
CA ASN A 68 -14.72 -10.94 -12.54
C ASN A 68 -13.86 -10.95 -11.26
N ARG A 69 -14.16 -10.04 -10.33
CA ARG A 69 -13.47 -9.90 -9.03
C ARG A 69 -12.03 -9.43 -9.11
N GLU A 70 -11.54 -8.96 -10.26
CA GLU A 70 -10.21 -8.36 -10.32
C GLU A 70 -10.21 -7.02 -9.56
N PRO A 71 -9.28 -6.78 -8.63
CA PRO A 71 -9.23 -5.53 -7.86
C PRO A 71 -9.05 -4.31 -8.74
N LEU A 72 -9.84 -3.26 -8.52
CA LEU A 72 -9.77 -2.03 -9.32
C LEU A 72 -8.36 -1.43 -9.36
N PRO A 73 -7.58 -1.37 -8.26
CA PRO A 73 -6.21 -0.86 -8.28
C PRO A 73 -5.29 -1.56 -9.29
N TYR A 74 -5.46 -2.86 -9.50
CA TYR A 74 -4.70 -3.60 -10.51
C TYR A 74 -5.21 -3.35 -11.93
N ILE A 75 -6.52 -3.18 -12.09
CA ILE A 75 -7.13 -2.90 -13.40
C ILE A 75 -6.63 -1.56 -13.94
N ILE A 76 -6.61 -0.53 -13.10
CA ILE A 76 -6.21 0.83 -13.49
C ILE A 76 -4.72 1.12 -13.25
N ASN A 77 -4.00 0.18 -12.64
CA ASN A 77 -2.58 0.29 -12.24
C ASN A 77 -2.29 1.52 -11.37
N SER A 78 -3.23 1.89 -10.50
CA SER A 78 -3.10 3.10 -9.70
C SER A 78 -3.99 3.02 -8.47
N TRP A 79 -3.48 3.48 -7.31
CA TRP A 79 -4.26 3.63 -6.09
C TRP A 79 -3.67 4.71 -5.21
N ASP A 80 -4.53 5.38 -4.45
CA ASP A 80 -4.11 6.43 -3.55
C ASP A 80 -3.82 5.85 -2.16
N PHE A 81 -2.78 6.35 -1.53
CA PHE A 81 -2.39 6.06 -0.15
C PHE A 81 -1.67 7.28 0.41
N TYR A 82 -2.09 7.76 1.57
CA TYR A 82 -1.48 8.90 2.27
C TYR A 82 -1.34 10.15 1.39
N ASP A 83 -2.44 10.53 0.72
CA ASP A 83 -2.52 11.65 -0.25
C ASP A 83 -1.57 11.54 -1.46
N LEU A 84 -0.96 10.39 -1.68
CA LEU A 84 -0.07 10.09 -2.79
C LEU A 84 -0.67 9.01 -3.69
N THR A 85 -0.42 9.11 -5.01
CA THR A 85 -0.91 8.12 -5.98
C THR A 85 0.22 7.16 -6.36
N PHE A 86 0.03 5.86 -6.14
CA PHE A 86 1.01 4.81 -6.41
C PHE A 86 0.66 3.98 -7.62
N PHE A 87 1.66 3.63 -8.42
CA PHE A 87 1.53 2.57 -9.39
C PHE A 87 1.45 1.22 -8.68
N LEU A 88 0.46 0.40 -9.05
CA LEU A 88 0.26 -0.94 -8.51
C LEU A 88 0.05 -1.98 -9.61
N ASN A 89 0.45 -3.20 -9.32
CA ASN A 89 0.19 -4.40 -10.11
C ASN A 89 0.02 -5.61 -9.17
N SER A 90 -0.28 -6.78 -9.71
CA SER A 90 -0.48 -8.01 -8.93
C SER A 90 0.77 -8.57 -8.24
N ASP A 91 1.92 -7.92 -8.35
CA ASP A 91 3.16 -8.33 -7.67
C ASP A 91 3.32 -7.72 -6.27
N VAL A 92 2.42 -6.80 -5.87
CA VAL A 92 2.44 -6.11 -4.57
C VAL A 92 1.07 -6.09 -3.92
N LEU A 93 1.04 -6.07 -2.59
CA LEU A 93 -0.18 -5.85 -1.81
C LEU A 93 -0.78 -4.47 -2.15
N ILE A 94 -2.10 -4.40 -2.27
CA ILE A 94 -2.80 -3.12 -2.35
C ILE A 94 -2.69 -2.43 -0.99
N PRO A 95 -2.15 -1.20 -0.89
CA PRO A 95 -2.06 -0.47 0.37
C PRO A 95 -3.42 -0.34 1.05
N ARG A 96 -3.47 -0.62 2.35
CA ARG A 96 -4.70 -0.55 3.15
C ARG A 96 -4.79 0.79 3.88
N PRO A 97 -6.00 1.35 4.07
CA PRO A 97 -6.18 2.60 4.81
C PRO A 97 -5.63 2.53 6.24
N GLU A 98 -5.72 1.36 6.90
CA GLU A 98 -5.21 1.13 8.25
C GLU A 98 -3.70 1.34 8.35
N THR A 99 -2.97 1.04 7.27
CA THR A 99 -1.51 1.23 7.19
C THR A 99 -1.09 2.72 7.23
N GLU A 100 -2.01 3.65 6.97
CA GLU A 100 -1.74 5.09 7.11
C GLU A 100 -1.47 5.47 8.57
N ILE A 101 -2.09 4.79 9.54
CA ILE A 101 -1.82 4.97 10.97
C ILE A 101 -0.35 4.66 11.31
N LEU A 102 0.23 3.68 10.62
CA LEU A 102 1.64 3.33 10.79
C LEU A 102 2.55 4.48 10.32
N VAL A 103 2.20 5.12 9.20
CA VAL A 103 2.91 6.31 8.68
C VAL A 103 2.76 7.50 9.63
N ASP A 104 1.54 7.80 10.10
CA ASP A 104 1.29 8.88 11.07
C ASP A 104 2.12 8.71 12.35
N THR A 105 2.15 7.49 12.87
CA THR A 105 2.93 7.16 14.08
C THR A 105 4.42 7.36 13.85
N ALA A 106 4.93 6.94 12.69
CA ALA A 106 6.33 7.14 12.30
C ALA A 106 6.67 8.62 12.19
N LEU A 107 5.82 9.41 11.52
CA LEU A 107 6.03 10.85 11.36
C LEU A 107 5.96 11.60 12.69
N TYR A 108 5.04 11.24 13.57
CA TYR A 108 4.97 11.79 14.93
C TYR A 108 6.27 11.56 15.70
N TRP A 109 6.79 10.32 15.69
CA TRP A 109 8.05 9.97 16.33
C TRP A 109 9.25 10.70 15.70
N LEU A 110 9.34 10.74 14.37
CA LEU A 110 10.41 11.43 13.64
C LEU A 110 10.44 12.94 13.93
N ASN A 111 9.29 13.60 13.95
CA ASN A 111 9.17 15.03 14.23
C ASN A 111 9.56 15.40 15.68
N SER A 112 9.49 14.45 16.61
CA SER A 112 9.96 14.67 17.99
C SER A 112 11.49 14.71 18.09
N ARG A 113 12.23 14.31 17.06
CA ARG A 113 13.70 14.19 17.03
C ARG A 113 14.30 15.24 16.10
N GLN A 114 14.43 16.46 16.62
CA GLN A 114 14.94 17.61 15.87
C GLN A 114 16.40 17.42 15.39
N ASN A 115 16.67 17.80 14.12
CA ASN A 115 17.98 18.12 13.52
C ASN A 115 18.97 16.97 13.25
N SER A 116 18.56 15.71 13.18
CA SER A 116 19.44 14.63 12.72
C SER A 116 18.85 13.91 11.50
N ILE A 117 19.75 13.42 10.63
CA ILE A 117 19.36 12.49 9.57
C ILE A 117 18.92 11.19 10.23
N GLN A 118 17.68 10.78 9.99
CA GLN A 118 17.14 9.52 10.49
C GLN A 118 17.31 8.43 9.43
N LEU A 119 17.92 7.31 9.81
CA LEU A 119 18.02 6.13 8.95
C LEU A 119 16.90 5.15 9.31
N ILE A 120 16.03 4.91 8.36
CA ILE A 120 14.80 4.11 8.52
C ILE A 120 14.93 2.85 7.69
N ALA A 121 14.50 1.71 8.22
CA ALA A 121 14.27 0.51 7.42
C ALA A 121 12.76 0.29 7.24
N ASP A 122 12.32 0.23 5.98
CA ASP A 122 10.98 -0.17 5.56
C ASP A 122 11.04 -1.63 5.11
N ILE A 123 10.56 -2.54 5.96
CA ILE A 123 10.71 -3.99 5.80
C ILE A 123 9.42 -4.61 5.25
N GLY A 124 9.56 -5.34 4.14
CA GLY A 124 8.42 -5.78 3.35
C GLY A 124 7.81 -4.61 2.58
N THR A 125 8.66 -3.80 1.94
CA THR A 125 8.28 -2.50 1.37
C THR A 125 7.17 -2.57 0.30
N GLY A 126 7.00 -3.72 -0.36
CA GLY A 126 5.97 -3.93 -1.37
C GLY A 126 6.02 -2.90 -2.50
N SER A 127 5.00 -2.05 -2.60
CA SER A 127 4.94 -0.95 -3.56
C SER A 127 5.82 0.26 -3.21
N GLY A 128 6.46 0.25 -2.03
CA GLY A 128 7.22 1.37 -1.49
C GLY A 128 6.36 2.45 -0.80
N CYS A 129 5.06 2.21 -0.60
CA CYS A 129 4.11 3.25 -0.18
C CYS A 129 4.46 3.84 1.20
N ILE A 130 4.83 3.02 2.18
CA ILE A 130 5.19 3.49 3.53
C ILE A 130 6.47 4.36 3.46
N GLY A 131 7.54 3.82 2.89
CA GLY A 131 8.81 4.53 2.76
C GLY A 131 8.69 5.83 1.98
N ILE A 132 7.94 5.83 0.87
CA ILE A 132 7.72 7.02 0.05
C ILE A 132 6.89 8.05 0.82
N ALA A 133 5.80 7.65 1.48
CA ALA A 133 4.98 8.55 2.29
C ALA A 133 5.82 9.24 3.39
N ILE A 134 6.62 8.48 4.13
CA ILE A 134 7.54 9.05 5.12
C ILE A 134 8.55 10.01 4.48
N ALA A 135 9.17 9.63 3.36
CA ALA A 135 10.15 10.48 2.70
C ALA A 135 9.55 11.78 2.15
N MET A 136 8.31 11.77 1.70
CA MET A 136 7.61 12.97 1.21
C MET A 136 7.30 13.94 2.35
N HIS A 137 6.95 13.45 3.54
CA HIS A 137 6.53 14.28 4.67
C HIS A 137 7.64 14.59 5.68
N HIS A 138 8.77 13.87 5.64
CA HIS A 138 9.92 14.12 6.50
C HIS A 138 11.22 14.20 5.68
N SER A 139 11.67 15.41 5.37
CA SER A 139 12.73 15.69 4.39
C SER A 139 14.12 15.15 4.77
N SER A 140 14.44 14.99 6.05
CA SER A 140 15.74 14.49 6.55
C SER A 140 15.84 12.97 6.65
N SER A 141 14.75 12.21 6.41
CA SER A 141 14.78 10.75 6.41
C SER A 141 15.55 10.18 5.21
N LYS A 142 16.38 9.17 5.48
CA LYS A 142 16.94 8.24 4.50
C LYS A 142 16.36 6.86 4.78
N ILE A 143 15.93 6.16 3.74
CA ILE A 143 15.20 4.91 3.87
C ILE A 143 15.93 3.79 3.15
N ILE A 144 16.08 2.67 3.84
CA ILE A 144 16.45 1.38 3.28
C ILE A 144 15.17 0.59 3.17
N ALA A 145 14.70 0.39 1.95
CA ALA A 145 13.48 -0.34 1.66
C ALA A 145 13.83 -1.78 1.23
N VAL A 146 13.39 -2.75 2.00
CA VAL A 146 13.76 -4.16 1.85
C VAL A 146 12.54 -4.98 1.46
N ASP A 147 12.70 -5.84 0.47
CA ASP A 147 11.69 -6.84 0.13
C ASP A 147 12.37 -8.11 -0.38
N VAL A 148 11.79 -9.26 -0.07
CA VAL A 148 12.25 -10.55 -0.57
C VAL A 148 11.85 -10.76 -2.03
N SER A 149 10.77 -10.12 -2.48
CA SER A 149 10.26 -10.17 -3.85
C SER A 149 10.95 -9.14 -4.75
N LYS A 150 11.72 -9.63 -5.73
CA LYS A 150 12.30 -8.74 -6.76
C LYS A 150 11.25 -7.99 -7.56
N LYS A 151 10.11 -8.61 -7.82
CA LYS A 151 9.00 -7.99 -8.56
C LYS A 151 8.34 -6.85 -7.76
N ALA A 152 8.22 -7.02 -6.44
CA ALA A 152 7.77 -5.94 -5.57
C ALA A 152 8.75 -4.76 -5.62
N LEU A 153 10.06 -5.03 -5.58
CA LEU A 153 11.08 -4.00 -5.69
C LEU A 153 11.08 -3.27 -7.04
N GLU A 154 10.72 -3.93 -8.14
CA GLU A 154 10.54 -3.28 -9.44
C GLU A 154 9.37 -2.27 -9.39
N THR A 155 8.26 -2.63 -8.73
CA THR A 155 7.13 -1.73 -8.50
C THR A 155 7.52 -0.57 -7.59
N ALA A 156 8.20 -0.84 -6.47
CA ALA A 156 8.73 0.19 -5.58
C ALA A 156 9.70 1.14 -6.29
N CYS A 157 10.60 0.61 -7.12
CA CYS A 157 11.56 1.40 -7.90
C CYS A 157 10.84 2.40 -8.81
N ARG A 158 9.79 1.96 -9.50
CA ARG A 158 8.96 2.83 -10.35
C ARG A 158 8.32 3.95 -9.53
N ASN A 159 7.75 3.63 -8.38
CA ASN A 159 7.13 4.63 -7.51
C ASN A 159 8.16 5.61 -6.94
N ILE A 160 9.30 5.13 -6.45
CA ILE A 160 10.40 5.97 -5.96
C ILE A 160 10.88 6.95 -7.04
N HIS A 161 10.99 6.48 -8.29
CA HIS A 161 11.38 7.32 -9.41
C HIS A 161 10.32 8.39 -9.71
N ASN A 162 9.04 8.04 -9.72
CA ASN A 162 7.93 8.97 -9.95
C ASN A 162 7.91 10.13 -8.93
N TYR A 163 8.34 9.89 -7.69
CA TYR A 163 8.44 10.90 -6.63
C TYR A 163 9.82 11.55 -6.51
N ASN A 164 10.78 11.25 -7.41
CA ASN A 164 12.16 11.77 -7.39
C ASN A 164 12.92 11.47 -6.09
N LEU A 165 12.64 10.33 -5.46
CA LEU A 165 13.21 9.94 -4.16
C LEU A 165 14.41 9.00 -4.25
N SER A 166 14.96 8.71 -5.43
CA SER A 166 16.07 7.75 -5.64
C SER A 166 17.37 8.08 -4.88
N LYS A 167 17.53 9.34 -4.43
CA LYS A 167 18.68 9.75 -3.58
C LYS A 167 18.44 9.52 -2.09
N ARG A 168 17.21 9.22 -1.70
CA ARG A 168 16.79 9.10 -0.29
C ARG A 168 16.26 7.73 0.08
N ILE A 169 15.79 6.95 -0.89
CA ILE A 169 15.29 5.59 -0.69
C ILE A 169 16.16 4.63 -1.48
N HIS A 170 16.76 3.67 -0.78
CA HIS A 170 17.61 2.63 -1.34
C HIS A 170 16.91 1.28 -1.24
N LEU A 171 16.72 0.61 -2.38
CA LEU A 171 16.10 -0.70 -2.46
C LEU A 171 17.12 -1.82 -2.24
N ILE A 172 16.77 -2.79 -1.42
CA ILE A 172 17.57 -3.98 -1.17
C ILE A 172 16.68 -5.22 -1.35
N ASN A 173 17.11 -6.16 -2.19
CA ASN A 173 16.51 -7.47 -2.21
C ASN A 173 17.10 -8.31 -1.08
N GLY A 174 16.30 -8.60 -0.06
CA GLY A 174 16.77 -9.28 1.13
C GLY A 174 15.63 -9.80 2.00
N ASP A 175 16.00 -10.65 2.94
CA ASP A 175 15.09 -11.21 3.93
C ASP A 175 15.21 -10.43 5.24
N LEU A 176 14.17 -9.69 5.60
CA LEU A 176 14.08 -8.85 6.78
C LEU A 176 15.31 -7.91 6.91
N LEU A 177 16.01 -7.95 8.05
CA LEU A 177 17.16 -7.09 8.32
C LEU A 177 18.52 -7.71 7.93
N ASN A 178 18.54 -8.96 7.41
CA ASN A 178 19.79 -9.69 7.18
C ASN A 178 20.74 -9.02 6.17
N SER A 179 20.21 -8.19 5.28
CA SER A 179 20.99 -7.48 4.25
C SER A 179 21.35 -6.04 4.63
N ILE A 180 21.16 -5.64 5.89
CA ILE A 180 21.45 -4.29 6.39
C ILE A 180 22.69 -4.33 7.27
N ASP A 181 23.66 -3.43 7.01
CA ASP A 181 24.92 -3.34 7.79
C ASP A 181 24.94 -2.15 8.78
N SER A 182 23.86 -1.38 8.85
CA SER A 182 23.82 -0.13 9.62
C SER A 182 22.90 -0.22 10.82
N LYS A 183 23.17 0.62 11.84
CA LYS A 183 22.23 0.86 12.94
C LYS A 183 21.14 1.82 12.50
N LEU A 184 19.90 1.50 12.85
CA LEU A 184 18.69 2.15 12.40
C LEU A 184 18.09 3.01 13.51
N ASP A 185 17.52 4.15 13.13
CA ASP A 185 16.72 5.00 14.01
C ASP A 185 15.30 4.49 14.13
N LEU A 186 14.74 4.00 13.03
CA LEU A 186 13.39 3.45 12.95
C LEU A 186 13.38 2.18 12.11
N ILE A 187 12.70 1.15 12.58
CA ILE A 187 12.28 0.00 11.80
C ILE A 187 10.77 0.07 11.70
N ILE A 188 10.26 0.03 10.47
CA ILE A 188 8.82 0.05 10.18
C ILE A 188 8.48 -1.11 9.26
N ALA A 189 7.36 -1.78 9.52
CA ALA A 189 6.96 -2.94 8.72
C ALA A 189 5.44 -3.16 8.73
N ASN A 190 4.89 -3.43 7.55
CA ASN A 190 3.62 -4.11 7.37
C ASN A 190 3.92 -5.46 6.70
N LEU A 191 4.17 -6.48 7.51
CA LEU A 191 4.55 -7.82 7.06
C LEU A 191 3.32 -8.74 6.96
N PRO A 192 3.40 -9.84 6.20
CA PRO A 192 2.35 -10.84 6.16
C PRO A 192 2.02 -11.34 7.57
N TYR A 193 0.74 -11.25 7.95
CA TYR A 193 0.26 -11.63 9.29
C TYR A 193 -0.96 -12.55 9.27
N VAL A 194 -1.45 -12.94 8.10
CA VAL A 194 -2.60 -13.86 7.99
C VAL A 194 -2.13 -15.29 8.25
N PRO A 195 -2.77 -16.03 9.20
CA PRO A 195 -2.51 -17.46 9.39
C PRO A 195 -2.88 -18.26 8.14
N ASN A 196 -2.09 -19.29 7.81
CA ASN A 196 -2.35 -20.14 6.64
C ASN A 196 -3.75 -20.78 6.64
N LYS A 197 -4.28 -21.10 7.83
CA LYS A 197 -5.62 -21.69 7.99
C LYS A 197 -6.77 -20.74 7.62
N ASP A 198 -6.54 -19.42 7.69
CA ASP A 198 -7.56 -18.40 7.50
C ASP A 198 -7.72 -18.00 6.02
N LEU A 199 -7.08 -18.74 5.09
CA LEU A 199 -7.16 -18.51 3.64
C LEU A 199 -8.61 -18.44 3.14
N LEU A 200 -9.48 -19.32 3.64
CA LEU A 200 -10.87 -19.42 3.18
C LEU A 200 -11.77 -18.29 3.73
N ASP A 201 -11.31 -17.56 4.73
CA ASP A 201 -12.05 -16.46 5.34
C ASP A 201 -11.78 -15.11 4.62
N LEU A 202 -10.78 -15.08 3.74
CA LEU A 202 -10.47 -13.90 2.96
C LEU A 202 -11.46 -13.71 1.81
N GLN A 203 -11.63 -12.46 1.38
CA GLN A 203 -12.42 -12.13 0.19
C GLN A 203 -11.83 -12.81 -1.05
N GLU A 204 -12.72 -13.28 -1.93
CA GLU A 204 -12.34 -13.99 -3.16
C GLU A 204 -11.31 -13.24 -4.02
N GLU A 205 -11.44 -11.93 -4.09
CA GLU A 205 -10.55 -11.07 -4.87
C GLU A 205 -9.13 -11.02 -4.29
N ILE A 206 -9.00 -11.05 -2.96
CA ILE A 206 -7.69 -11.11 -2.28
C ILE A 206 -7.01 -12.44 -2.60
N ILE A 207 -7.75 -13.54 -2.45
CA ILE A 207 -7.21 -14.90 -2.70
C ILE A 207 -6.78 -15.08 -4.15
N LYS A 208 -7.55 -14.53 -5.11
CA LYS A 208 -7.31 -14.76 -6.54
C LYS A 208 -6.23 -13.87 -7.14
N PHE A 209 -6.07 -12.65 -6.64
CA PHE A 209 -5.31 -11.63 -7.35
C PHE A 209 -4.16 -11.04 -6.56
N GLU A 210 -4.22 -11.02 -5.21
CA GLU A 210 -3.12 -10.47 -4.43
C GLU A 210 -2.02 -11.51 -4.19
N PRO A 211 -0.74 -11.11 -4.10
CA PRO A 211 0.35 -12.06 -3.96
C PRO A 211 0.29 -12.74 -2.59
N HIS A 212 0.12 -14.06 -2.56
CA HIS A 212 0.01 -14.84 -1.32
C HIS A 212 1.20 -14.63 -0.38
N GLN A 213 2.40 -14.41 -0.93
CA GLN A 213 3.61 -14.12 -0.15
C GLN A 213 3.49 -12.83 0.67
N ALA A 214 2.64 -11.88 0.26
CA ALA A 214 2.40 -10.64 0.98
C ALA A 214 1.25 -10.74 2.01
N LEU A 215 0.56 -11.89 2.08
CA LEU A 215 -0.58 -12.10 2.96
C LEU A 215 -0.26 -13.05 4.12
N PHE A 216 0.35 -14.21 3.83
CA PHE A 216 0.49 -15.30 4.77
C PHE A 216 1.78 -15.22 5.58
N GLY A 217 1.64 -15.05 6.90
CA GLY A 217 2.75 -14.94 7.85
C GLY A 217 3.22 -16.25 8.46
N GLY A 218 2.69 -17.42 8.00
CA GLY A 218 2.98 -18.75 8.52
C GLY A 218 1.76 -19.44 9.11
N GLU A 219 1.96 -20.51 9.88
CA GLU A 219 0.87 -21.30 10.48
C GLU A 219 0.03 -20.48 11.45
N LYS A 220 0.67 -19.66 12.28
CA LYS A 220 0.02 -18.74 13.23
C LYS A 220 -0.17 -17.32 12.66
N GLY A 221 0.57 -16.98 11.61
CA GLY A 221 0.64 -15.65 11.04
C GLY A 221 1.58 -14.69 11.78
N THR A 222 2.32 -15.15 12.79
CA THR A 222 3.25 -14.33 13.58
C THR A 222 4.71 -14.61 13.28
N GLU A 223 5.04 -15.70 12.59
CA GLU A 223 6.39 -16.24 12.48
C GLU A 223 7.37 -15.27 11.82
N ILE A 224 6.94 -14.57 10.78
CA ILE A 224 7.78 -13.57 10.08
C ILE A 224 8.01 -12.35 10.98
N ILE A 225 6.97 -11.90 11.66
CA ILE A 225 7.02 -10.76 12.59
C ILE A 225 7.92 -11.09 13.79
N GLU A 226 7.81 -12.29 14.34
CA GLU A 226 8.67 -12.76 15.45
C GLU A 226 10.16 -12.74 15.04
N ASN A 227 10.47 -13.20 13.83
CA ASN A 227 11.82 -13.14 13.31
C ASN A 227 12.33 -11.70 13.17
N LEU A 228 11.48 -10.77 12.73
CA LEU A 228 11.85 -9.35 12.66
C LEU A 228 12.09 -8.77 14.07
N ILE A 229 11.26 -9.09 15.05
CA ILE A 229 11.45 -8.68 16.46
C ILE A 229 12.82 -9.14 16.97
N LEU A 230 13.17 -10.41 16.79
CA LEU A 230 14.47 -10.96 17.21
C LEU A 230 15.65 -10.25 16.53
N GLN A 231 15.54 -9.97 15.24
CA GLN A 231 16.59 -9.27 14.50
C GLN A 231 16.72 -7.80 14.94
N SER A 232 15.60 -7.13 15.26
CA SER A 232 15.55 -5.70 15.54
C SER A 232 16.52 -5.27 16.64
N LYS A 233 16.73 -6.08 17.67
CA LYS A 233 17.67 -5.85 18.76
C LYS A 233 19.11 -5.60 18.28
N LYS A 234 19.52 -6.31 17.22
CA LYS A 234 20.87 -6.13 16.65
C LYS A 234 20.99 -4.85 15.85
N TYR A 235 19.91 -4.40 15.19
CA TYR A 235 19.99 -3.30 14.21
C TYR A 235 19.47 -1.98 14.75
N LEU A 236 18.56 -1.98 15.72
CA LEU A 236 17.99 -0.76 16.27
C LEU A 236 19.02 -0.03 17.16
N LYS A 237 19.06 1.29 17.07
CA LYS A 237 19.82 2.13 18.02
C LYS A 237 19.14 2.11 19.39
N LYS A 238 19.89 2.48 20.45
CA LYS A 238 19.41 2.47 21.85
C LYS A 238 18.07 3.22 22.03
N ASP A 239 17.94 4.37 21.36
CA ASP A 239 16.72 5.21 21.43
C ASP A 239 15.92 5.13 20.11
N GLY A 240 16.08 4.05 19.38
CA GLY A 240 15.38 3.79 18.14
C GLY A 240 13.93 3.38 18.37
N CYS A 241 13.12 3.44 17.31
CA CYS A 241 11.71 3.06 17.33
C CYS A 241 11.47 1.82 16.46
N PHE A 242 10.56 0.96 16.91
CA PHE A 242 10.11 -0.22 16.18
C PHE A 242 8.58 -0.15 16.01
N LEU A 243 8.12 -0.08 14.78
CA LEU A 243 6.70 0.03 14.42
C LEU A 243 6.31 -1.12 13.50
N ILE A 244 5.27 -1.84 13.86
CA ILE A 244 4.72 -2.93 13.06
C ILE A 244 3.21 -2.86 13.00
N GLU A 245 2.65 -3.20 11.83
CA GLU A 245 1.23 -3.50 11.69
C GLU A 245 1.00 -4.98 12.02
N ILE A 246 -0.06 -5.26 12.79
CA ILE A 246 -0.42 -6.61 13.23
C ILE A 246 -1.93 -6.80 13.22
N ASN A 247 -2.38 -8.06 13.15
CA ASN A 247 -3.77 -8.37 13.43
C ASN A 247 -4.04 -8.22 14.94
N PRO A 248 -5.12 -7.51 15.39
CA PRO A 248 -5.41 -7.28 16.79
C PRO A 248 -5.35 -8.51 17.72
N PRO A 249 -5.82 -9.70 17.34
CA PRO A 249 -5.68 -10.89 18.17
C PRO A 249 -4.24 -11.32 18.49
N GLN A 250 -3.24 -10.89 17.66
CA GLN A 250 -1.83 -11.24 17.84
C GLN A 250 -1.10 -10.30 18.83
N ALA A 251 -1.75 -9.21 19.25
CA ALA A 251 -1.12 -8.12 20.00
C ALA A 251 -0.47 -8.60 21.31
N ASN A 252 -1.14 -9.39 22.11
CA ASN A 252 -0.63 -9.83 23.42
C ASN A 252 0.60 -10.74 23.25
N GLU A 253 0.55 -11.71 22.32
CA GLU A 253 1.65 -12.64 22.07
C GLU A 253 2.90 -11.90 21.57
N LEU A 254 2.73 -10.98 20.63
CA LEU A 254 3.84 -10.20 20.06
C LEU A 254 4.40 -9.17 21.07
N TYR A 255 3.55 -8.57 21.91
CA TYR A 255 4.00 -7.68 22.97
C TYR A 255 4.91 -8.40 23.96
N GLU A 256 4.53 -9.59 24.45
CA GLU A 256 5.36 -10.41 25.34
C GLU A 256 6.73 -10.74 24.69
N LYS A 257 6.74 -10.99 23.39
CA LYS A 257 7.99 -11.22 22.66
C LYS A 257 8.88 -9.98 22.61
N ILE A 258 8.31 -8.80 22.36
CA ILE A 258 9.07 -7.53 22.33
C ILE A 258 9.68 -7.22 23.69
N VAL A 259 8.91 -7.37 24.78
CA VAL A 259 9.37 -7.07 26.14
C VAL A 259 10.50 -8.01 26.59
N ASN A 260 10.49 -9.26 26.13
CA ASN A 260 11.48 -10.28 26.49
C ASN A 260 12.69 -10.32 25.53
N THR A 261 12.70 -9.48 24.48
CA THR A 261 13.81 -9.34 23.53
C THR A 261 14.74 -8.19 23.89
#